data_4c6536c3f918c91ed55a2df29623a82a
#
_entry.id   4c6536c3f918c91ed55a2df29623a82a
#
_cell.length_a   1.000
_cell.length_b   1.000
_cell.length_c   1.000
_cell.angle_alpha   90.00
_cell.angle_beta   90.00
_cell.angle_gamma   90.00
#
_symmetry.space_group_name_H-M   'P 1'
#
loop_
_entity.id
_entity.type
_entity.pdbx_description
1 polymer ?
#
loop_
_entity_poly.entity_id
_entity_poly.type
_entity_poly.pdbx_seq_one_letter_code
_entity_poly.pdbx_strand_id
1 'polypeptide(L)'
;MNQPVAAAPRIAVLVDCDNTLPEALECVLRLIPKHEHIAFRQGYGNDLTMDKQGWREALNRHAFLPLHQFGKGKNAADIALALDAYELLLDGRADTFYLITSDADFTSLCRKLRTRGGTVIVVGEPKTLLLLREACSRFHEFTPTAQAEQDKPDARPPARTPAPPVAVPAAVRKPPQVLIDAVAALAAEAPNGWVHLSVLGEYLHAKHRIMAKQHGYASLGKMIDDCPALQRQTTNGTALVRLVNASGKPANVTTIRPAAK
;
A
#
# COMPACT_ATOMS: atom_id res chain seq x y z
N MET A 1 38.02 -15.62 34.39
CA MET A 1 37.89 -14.84 33.12
C MET A 1 36.46 -14.37 33.04
N ASN A 2 36.19 -13.07 33.34
CA ASN A 2 34.87 -12.50 33.16
C ASN A 2 34.61 -12.40 31.64
N GLN A 3 33.64 -13.13 31.12
CA GLN A 3 33.14 -12.88 29.78
C GLN A 3 32.55 -11.44 29.78
N PRO A 4 32.87 -10.61 28.79
CA PRO A 4 32.25 -9.30 28.70
C PRO A 4 30.74 -9.49 28.59
N VAL A 5 29.98 -8.90 29.53
CA VAL A 5 28.52 -8.85 29.44
C VAL A 5 28.21 -8.13 28.12
N ALA A 6 27.59 -8.83 27.17
CA ALA A 6 27.17 -8.23 25.91
C ALA A 6 26.30 -7.01 26.24
N ALA A 7 26.66 -5.85 25.69
CA ALA A 7 25.87 -4.64 25.89
C ALA A 7 24.45 -4.90 25.40
N ALA A 8 23.45 -4.38 26.13
CA ALA A 8 22.05 -4.50 25.71
C ALA A 8 21.86 -3.90 24.30
N PRO A 9 21.06 -4.52 23.42
CA PRO A 9 20.83 -4.04 22.07
C PRO A 9 20.18 -2.64 22.11
N ARG A 10 20.65 -1.77 21.23
CA ARG A 10 20.06 -0.44 21.01
C ARG A 10 19.08 -0.54 19.85
N ILE A 11 17.82 -0.64 20.19
CA ILE A 11 16.75 -0.96 19.23
C ILE A 11 16.19 0.30 18.60
N ALA A 12 16.10 0.31 17.28
CA ALA A 12 15.30 1.24 16.48
C ALA A 12 14.12 0.50 15.83
N VAL A 13 12.92 1.05 15.98
CA VAL A 13 11.70 0.60 15.28
C VAL A 13 11.31 1.66 14.30
N LEU A 14 11.41 1.36 13.00
CA LEU A 14 11.18 2.27 11.89
C LEU A 14 10.05 1.73 11.03
N VAL A 15 9.04 2.55 10.80
CA VAL A 15 7.78 2.13 10.16
C VAL A 15 7.56 2.86 8.86
N ASP A 16 7.40 2.12 7.79
CA ASP A 16 6.92 2.59 6.51
C ASP A 16 5.38 2.64 6.53
N CYS A 17 4.83 3.80 6.88
CA CYS A 17 3.38 3.97 7.03
C CYS A 17 2.64 4.00 5.69
N ASP A 18 3.33 4.29 4.59
CA ASP A 18 2.72 4.33 3.26
C ASP A 18 2.41 2.93 2.72
N ASN A 19 3.23 1.93 3.09
CA ASN A 19 3.18 0.55 2.56
C ASN A 19 2.76 -0.50 3.59
N THR A 20 2.33 -0.09 4.81
CA THR A 20 1.89 -1.02 5.86
C THR A 20 0.59 -0.58 6.52
N LEU A 21 0.14 -1.35 7.51
CA LEU A 21 -1.06 -1.09 8.28
C LEU A 21 -0.71 -0.79 9.75
N PRO A 22 -1.51 0.07 10.44
CA PRO A 22 -1.26 0.42 11.85
C PRO A 22 -1.17 -0.79 12.80
N GLU A 23 -1.89 -1.87 12.50
CA GLU A 23 -1.88 -3.11 13.29
C GLU A 23 -0.51 -3.81 13.32
N ALA A 24 0.34 -3.53 12.34
CA ALA A 24 1.70 -4.05 12.29
C ALA A 24 2.57 -3.54 13.46
N LEU A 25 2.28 -2.34 14.01
CA LEU A 25 2.95 -1.82 15.22
C LEU A 25 2.73 -2.74 16.42
N GLU A 26 1.49 -3.18 16.64
CA GLU A 26 1.16 -4.10 17.73
C GLU A 26 1.90 -5.44 17.59
N CYS A 27 2.04 -5.91 16.36
CA CYS A 27 2.80 -7.13 16.06
C CYS A 27 4.27 -6.97 16.45
N VAL A 28 4.93 -5.90 16.00
CA VAL A 28 6.34 -5.64 16.31
C VAL A 28 6.59 -5.48 17.78
N LEU A 29 5.78 -4.70 18.48
CA LEU A 29 5.96 -4.44 19.91
C LEU A 29 5.80 -5.71 20.76
N ARG A 30 5.07 -6.71 20.25
CA ARG A 30 5.02 -8.05 20.89
C ARG A 30 6.26 -8.91 20.64
N LEU A 31 6.97 -8.68 19.52
CA LEU A 31 8.20 -9.41 19.19
C LEU A 31 9.40 -8.95 20.03
N ILE A 32 9.40 -7.70 20.48
CA ILE A 32 10.47 -7.12 21.26
C ILE A 32 10.28 -7.52 22.73
N PRO A 33 11.30 -8.14 23.36
CA PRO A 33 11.23 -8.51 24.76
C PRO A 33 10.97 -7.28 25.65
N LYS A 34 10.09 -7.41 26.64
CA LYS A 34 9.67 -6.29 27.51
C LYS A 34 10.80 -5.64 28.30
N HIS A 35 11.91 -6.34 28.51
CA HIS A 35 13.09 -5.82 29.22
C HIS A 35 14.06 -5.07 28.30
N GLU A 36 13.85 -5.13 26.97
CA GLU A 36 14.66 -4.41 26.00
C GLU A 36 14.11 -2.99 25.80
N HIS A 37 15.02 -2.03 25.70
CA HIS A 37 14.67 -0.63 25.51
C HIS A 37 14.69 -0.25 24.04
N ILE A 38 13.55 0.22 23.53
CA ILE A 38 13.44 0.79 22.19
C ILE A 38 13.89 2.25 22.27
N ALA A 39 15.08 2.54 21.75
CA ALA A 39 15.65 3.87 21.75
C ALA A 39 15.01 4.81 20.72
N PHE A 40 14.63 4.27 19.56
CA PHE A 40 14.04 5.04 18.47
C PHE A 40 12.74 4.41 18.00
N ARG A 41 11.69 5.24 17.94
CA ARG A 41 10.35 4.88 17.48
C ARG A 41 9.92 5.92 16.47
N GLN A 42 9.99 5.60 15.18
CA GLN A 42 9.74 6.56 14.11
C GLN A 42 8.81 5.96 13.05
N GLY A 43 7.82 6.74 12.62
CA GLY A 43 6.91 6.39 11.53
C GLY A 43 7.06 7.36 10.37
N TYR A 44 7.30 6.84 9.16
CA TYR A 44 7.54 7.61 7.95
C TYR A 44 6.35 7.49 7.01
N GLY A 45 5.91 8.58 6.46
CA GLY A 45 4.80 8.59 5.51
C GLY A 45 4.51 9.97 4.95
N ASN A 46 3.72 10.01 3.91
CA ASN A 46 3.20 11.26 3.37
C ASN A 46 2.02 11.78 4.21
N ASP A 47 1.66 13.05 4.02
CA ASP A 47 0.58 13.70 4.78
C ASP A 47 -0.74 12.94 4.70
N LEU A 48 -1.09 12.42 3.51
CA LEU A 48 -2.36 11.72 3.31
C LEU A 48 -2.44 10.41 4.10
N THR A 49 -1.31 9.73 4.29
CA THR A 49 -1.23 8.50 5.08
C THR A 49 -1.18 8.80 6.57
N MET A 50 -0.33 9.73 6.97
CA MET A 50 -0.10 10.09 8.37
C MET A 50 -1.33 10.74 9.01
N ASP A 51 -2.14 11.46 8.23
CA ASP A 51 -3.40 12.07 8.68
C ASP A 51 -4.57 11.09 8.82
N LYS A 52 -4.45 9.87 8.29
CA LYS A 52 -5.47 8.85 8.55
C LYS A 52 -5.58 8.56 10.03
N GLN A 53 -6.80 8.51 10.54
CA GLN A 53 -7.08 8.33 11.97
C GLN A 53 -6.35 7.11 12.55
N GLY A 54 -6.34 5.98 11.85
CA GLY A 54 -5.68 4.75 12.33
C GLY A 54 -4.18 4.92 12.58
N TRP A 55 -3.44 5.59 11.68
CA TRP A 55 -2.03 5.85 11.87
C TRP A 55 -1.77 6.86 12.98
N ARG A 56 -2.51 7.97 13.01
CA ARG A 56 -2.40 8.98 14.06
C ARG A 56 -2.60 8.37 15.46
N GLU A 57 -3.64 7.55 15.62
CA GLU A 57 -3.93 6.89 16.90
C GLU A 57 -2.85 5.86 17.27
N ALA A 58 -2.39 5.03 16.33
CA ALA A 58 -1.40 4.00 16.59
C ALA A 58 -0.04 4.60 16.98
N LEU A 59 0.45 5.59 16.23
CA LEU A 59 1.71 6.26 16.51
C LEU A 59 1.69 6.96 17.87
N ASN A 60 0.61 7.70 18.18
CA ASN A 60 0.47 8.37 19.49
C ASN A 60 0.39 7.38 20.64
N ARG A 61 -0.40 6.30 20.50
CA ARG A 61 -0.56 5.27 21.55
C ARG A 61 0.76 4.65 21.95
N HIS A 62 1.65 4.43 20.99
CA HIS A 62 2.94 3.75 21.21
C HIS A 62 4.13 4.70 21.27
N ALA A 63 3.89 6.02 21.37
CA ALA A 63 4.91 7.07 21.44
C ALA A 63 5.91 7.02 20.27
N PHE A 64 5.42 6.81 19.05
CA PHE A 64 6.22 6.96 17.85
C PHE A 64 6.24 8.42 17.40
N LEU A 65 7.41 8.87 16.96
CA LEU A 65 7.59 10.17 16.31
C LEU A 65 7.10 10.07 14.86
N PRO A 66 6.06 10.81 14.46
CA PRO A 66 5.65 10.87 13.07
C PRO A 66 6.58 11.77 12.27
N LEU A 67 7.14 11.25 11.18
CA LEU A 67 8.00 11.98 10.25
C LEU A 67 7.26 12.17 8.93
N HIS A 68 6.61 13.32 8.80
CA HIS A 68 5.86 13.71 7.62
C HIS A 68 6.79 14.10 6.48
N GLN A 69 6.61 13.52 5.32
CA GLN A 69 7.34 13.90 4.12
C GLN A 69 6.48 14.82 3.24
N PHE A 70 6.83 16.11 3.26
CA PHE A 70 6.19 17.12 2.43
C PHE A 70 6.76 17.05 1.02
N GLY A 71 6.02 16.47 0.09
CA GLY A 71 6.42 16.47 -1.30
C GLY A 71 5.67 15.45 -2.15
N LYS A 72 5.64 15.70 -3.45
CA LYS A 72 4.99 14.84 -4.44
C LYS A 72 5.89 13.66 -4.89
N GLY A 73 7.06 13.49 -4.29
CA GLY A 73 7.98 12.39 -4.60
C GLY A 73 7.45 11.06 -4.07
N LYS A 74 7.33 10.05 -4.93
CA LYS A 74 6.78 8.74 -4.57
C LYS A 74 7.54 8.01 -3.48
N ASN A 75 8.84 8.29 -3.33
CA ASN A 75 9.75 7.55 -2.43
C ASN A 75 10.34 8.47 -1.35
N ALA A 76 9.73 9.60 -1.04
CA ALA A 76 10.31 10.55 -0.08
C ALA A 76 10.38 9.96 1.34
N ALA A 77 9.34 9.24 1.76
CA ALA A 77 9.30 8.54 3.04
C ALA A 77 10.32 7.40 3.11
N ASP A 78 10.45 6.63 2.02
CA ASP A 78 11.39 5.52 1.92
C ASP A 78 12.84 5.99 2.03
N ILE A 79 13.17 7.10 1.34
CA ILE A 79 14.50 7.72 1.39
C ILE A 79 14.79 8.23 2.80
N ALA A 80 13.85 8.91 3.45
CA ALA A 80 14.02 9.43 4.80
C ALA A 80 14.27 8.28 5.80
N LEU A 81 13.44 7.23 5.76
CA LEU A 81 13.62 6.03 6.57
C LEU A 81 14.99 5.40 6.36
N ALA A 82 15.42 5.26 5.10
CA ALA A 82 16.70 4.65 4.77
C ALA A 82 17.89 5.46 5.27
N LEU A 83 17.84 6.79 5.16
CA LEU A 83 18.88 7.69 5.65
C LEU A 83 18.98 7.65 7.17
N ASP A 84 17.85 7.77 7.88
CA ASP A 84 17.83 7.74 9.34
C ASP A 84 18.30 6.38 9.89
N ALA A 85 17.87 5.26 9.29
CA ALA A 85 18.34 3.93 9.67
C ALA A 85 19.86 3.80 9.54
N TYR A 86 20.41 4.31 8.45
CA TYR A 86 21.84 4.23 8.17
C TYR A 86 22.65 5.16 9.08
N GLU A 87 22.16 6.38 9.33
CA GLU A 87 22.76 7.34 10.25
C GLU A 87 22.80 6.78 11.68
N LEU A 88 21.67 6.26 12.20
CA LEU A 88 21.59 5.64 13.52
C LEU A 88 22.60 4.52 13.72
N LEU A 89 22.88 3.72 12.68
CA LEU A 89 23.89 2.66 12.73
C LEU A 89 25.30 3.25 12.75
N LEU A 90 25.61 4.21 11.88
CA LEU A 90 26.94 4.82 11.77
C LEU A 90 27.33 5.56 13.04
N ASP A 91 26.39 6.28 13.64
CA ASP A 91 26.58 7.00 14.90
C ASP A 91 26.65 6.06 16.11
N GLY A 92 26.45 4.77 15.91
CA GLY A 92 26.38 3.80 16.98
C GLY A 92 25.20 4.02 17.93
N ARG A 93 24.13 4.68 17.48
CA ARG A 93 22.94 4.97 18.28
C ARG A 93 21.94 3.82 18.27
N ALA A 94 21.95 3.02 17.20
CA ALA A 94 21.21 1.76 17.10
C ALA A 94 22.08 0.69 16.45
N ASP A 95 21.87 -0.57 16.84
CA ASP A 95 22.52 -1.75 16.26
C ASP A 95 21.51 -2.83 15.86
N THR A 96 20.27 -2.70 16.34
CA THR A 96 19.16 -3.62 16.04
C THR A 96 17.97 -2.84 15.49
N PHE A 97 17.57 -3.18 14.29
CA PHE A 97 16.55 -2.47 13.52
C PHE A 97 15.35 -3.38 13.27
N TYR A 98 14.18 -2.95 13.74
CA TYR A 98 12.91 -3.50 13.31
C TYR A 98 12.34 -2.60 12.22
N LEU A 99 12.31 -3.10 10.99
CA LEU A 99 11.75 -2.41 9.83
C LEU A 99 10.37 -2.98 9.55
N ILE A 100 9.35 -2.14 9.63
CA ILE A 100 7.97 -2.53 9.32
C ILE A 100 7.68 -2.07 7.90
N THR A 101 7.81 -2.98 6.95
CA THR A 101 7.59 -2.73 5.52
C THR A 101 7.43 -4.04 4.74
N SER A 102 6.73 -3.97 3.62
CA SER A 102 6.64 -5.07 2.63
C SER A 102 7.28 -4.70 1.30
N ASP A 103 7.89 -3.50 1.22
CA ASP A 103 8.47 -2.97 0.00
C ASP A 103 9.87 -3.54 -0.24
N ALA A 104 10.05 -4.17 -1.40
CA ALA A 104 11.32 -4.76 -1.81
C ALA A 104 12.44 -3.73 -2.07
N ASP A 105 12.11 -2.46 -2.22
CA ASP A 105 13.10 -1.39 -2.42
C ASP A 105 14.02 -1.23 -1.21
N PHE A 106 13.56 -1.63 -0.01
CA PHE A 106 14.39 -1.69 1.19
C PHE A 106 15.42 -2.85 1.24
N THR A 107 15.45 -3.73 0.23
CA THR A 107 16.43 -4.82 0.15
C THR A 107 17.87 -4.32 0.26
N SER A 108 18.19 -3.23 -0.45
CA SER A 108 19.52 -2.62 -0.43
C SER A 108 19.89 -2.05 0.94
N LEU A 109 18.93 -1.43 1.63
CA LEU A 109 19.11 -0.96 2.99
C LEU A 109 19.43 -2.11 3.95
N CYS A 110 18.62 -3.18 3.93
CA CYS A 110 18.81 -4.35 4.79
C CYS A 110 20.23 -4.94 4.63
N ARG A 111 20.68 -5.13 3.39
CA ARG A 111 22.03 -5.60 3.11
C ARG A 111 23.10 -4.66 3.64
N LYS A 112 22.92 -3.36 3.45
CA LYS A 112 23.87 -2.33 3.86
C LYS A 112 24.02 -2.27 5.39
N LEU A 113 22.90 -2.29 6.13
CA LEU A 113 22.92 -2.33 7.59
C LEU A 113 23.62 -3.59 8.11
N ARG A 114 23.29 -4.76 7.57
CA ARG A 114 23.91 -6.04 7.95
C ARG A 114 25.42 -6.09 7.65
N THR A 115 25.84 -5.60 6.48
CA THR A 115 27.28 -5.54 6.12
C THR A 115 28.08 -4.69 7.10
N ARG A 116 27.41 -3.76 7.80
CA ARG A 116 28.02 -2.92 8.83
C ARG A 116 27.82 -3.42 10.25
N GLY A 117 27.37 -4.66 10.41
CA GLY A 117 27.20 -5.31 11.72
C GLY A 117 25.85 -5.08 12.39
N GLY A 118 24.92 -4.37 11.72
CA GLY A 118 23.55 -4.19 12.24
C GLY A 118 22.74 -5.48 12.14
N THR A 119 21.88 -5.71 13.12
CA THR A 119 20.86 -6.75 13.08
C THR A 119 19.58 -6.16 12.52
N VAL A 120 19.04 -6.75 11.45
CA VAL A 120 17.84 -6.25 10.77
C VAL A 120 16.74 -7.29 10.85
N ILE A 121 15.65 -6.92 11.49
CA ILE A 121 14.41 -7.71 11.59
C ILE A 121 13.36 -6.99 10.75
N VAL A 122 12.84 -7.65 9.72
CA VAL A 122 11.76 -7.10 8.90
C VAL A 122 10.44 -7.72 9.32
N VAL A 123 9.42 -6.88 9.49
CA VAL A 123 8.04 -7.31 9.70
C VAL A 123 7.21 -6.86 8.50
N GLY A 124 6.69 -7.81 7.75
CA GLY A 124 5.98 -7.55 6.49
C GLY A 124 4.87 -8.56 6.22
N GLU A 125 4.03 -8.22 5.26
CA GLU A 125 2.90 -9.06 4.86
C GLU A 125 3.33 -10.35 4.14
N PRO A 126 2.43 -11.38 4.04
CA PRO A 126 2.70 -12.63 3.33
C PRO A 126 3.18 -12.45 1.88
N LYS A 127 2.70 -11.39 1.20
CA LYS A 127 3.08 -11.05 -0.18
C LYS A 127 4.49 -10.49 -0.36
N THR A 128 5.21 -10.22 0.74
CA THR A 128 6.57 -9.65 0.71
C THR A 128 7.51 -10.54 -0.11
N LEU A 129 8.22 -9.93 -1.06
CA LEU A 129 9.11 -10.64 -1.97
C LEU A 129 10.24 -11.36 -1.24
N LEU A 130 10.61 -12.55 -1.71
CA LEU A 130 11.68 -13.38 -1.15
C LEU A 130 13.01 -12.61 -1.06
N LEU A 131 13.27 -11.71 -2.01
CA LEU A 131 14.46 -10.89 -2.05
C LEU A 131 14.67 -10.04 -0.79
N LEU A 132 13.59 -9.44 -0.26
CA LEU A 132 13.64 -8.68 1.00
C LEU A 132 13.73 -9.62 2.21
N ARG A 133 13.01 -10.74 2.19
CA ARG A 133 13.04 -11.75 3.26
C ARG A 133 14.45 -12.32 3.48
N GLU A 134 15.20 -12.57 2.41
CA GLU A 134 16.56 -13.08 2.48
C GLU A 134 17.59 -11.99 2.80
N ALA A 135 17.30 -10.74 2.50
CA ALA A 135 18.19 -9.63 2.76
C ALA A 135 18.27 -9.24 4.25
N CYS A 136 17.25 -9.51 5.04
CA CYS A 136 17.23 -9.22 6.48
C CYS A 136 17.91 -10.34 7.31
N SER A 137 18.16 -10.07 8.59
CA SER A 137 18.66 -11.07 9.54
C SER A 137 17.56 -12.04 9.96
N ARG A 138 16.33 -11.52 10.07
CA ARG A 138 15.13 -12.30 10.41
C ARG A 138 13.91 -11.62 9.78
N PHE A 139 13.00 -12.42 9.24
CA PHE A 139 11.72 -11.97 8.73
C PHE A 139 10.58 -12.50 9.62
N HIS A 140 9.67 -11.63 10.00
CA HIS A 140 8.43 -11.97 10.68
C HIS A 140 7.25 -11.62 9.77
N GLU A 141 6.42 -12.61 9.51
CA GLU A 141 5.21 -12.40 8.73
C GLU A 141 4.12 -11.77 9.60
N PHE A 142 3.54 -10.69 9.11
CA PHE A 142 2.39 -10.02 9.68
C PHE A 142 1.18 -10.22 8.77
N THR A 143 0.14 -10.86 9.29
CA THR A 143 -1.13 -11.00 8.60
C THR A 143 -2.16 -10.09 9.26
N PRO A 144 -2.73 -9.10 8.54
CA PRO A 144 -3.81 -8.26 9.06
C PRO A 144 -4.99 -9.11 9.52
N THR A 145 -5.60 -8.75 10.66
CA THR A 145 -6.69 -9.54 11.28
C THR A 145 -7.85 -9.82 10.32
N ALA A 146 -8.15 -8.87 9.41
CA ALA A 146 -9.17 -9.06 8.37
C ALA A 146 -8.83 -10.16 7.33
N GLN A 147 -7.54 -10.51 7.17
CA GLN A 147 -7.09 -11.60 6.29
C GLN A 147 -6.89 -12.91 7.06
N ALA A 148 -6.53 -12.83 8.34
CA ALA A 148 -6.35 -14.01 9.20
C ALA A 148 -7.68 -14.79 9.42
N GLU A 149 -8.82 -14.13 9.28
CA GLU A 149 -10.13 -14.80 9.33
C GLU A 149 -10.46 -15.57 8.05
N GLN A 150 -9.79 -15.26 6.93
CA GLN A 150 -9.97 -15.94 5.65
C GLN A 150 -9.03 -17.14 5.46
N ASP A 151 -7.89 -17.15 6.20
CA ASP A 151 -6.84 -18.18 6.08
C ASP A 151 -6.86 -19.24 7.21
N LYS A 152 -7.88 -19.29 8.05
CA LYS A 152 -8.01 -20.42 9.00
C LYS A 152 -8.26 -21.69 8.22
N PRO A 153 -7.40 -22.73 8.31
CA PRO A 153 -7.70 -24.01 7.73
C PRO A 153 -8.95 -24.56 8.41
N ASP A 154 -9.94 -24.85 7.59
CA ASP A 154 -11.24 -25.37 7.91
C ASP A 154 -11.08 -26.67 8.73
N ALA A 155 -11.18 -26.59 10.05
CA ALA A 155 -11.37 -27.75 10.91
C ALA A 155 -12.81 -28.23 10.72
N ARG A 156 -13.03 -29.03 9.70
CA ARG A 156 -14.30 -29.57 9.28
C ARG A 156 -14.83 -30.60 10.31
N PRO A 157 -15.97 -30.36 10.96
CA PRO A 157 -16.76 -31.44 11.53
C PRO A 157 -17.50 -32.21 10.41
N PRO A 158 -17.83 -33.50 10.58
CA PRO A 158 -18.28 -34.34 9.48
C PRO A 158 -19.66 -33.93 8.93
N ALA A 159 -19.75 -34.09 7.64
CA ALA A 159 -20.84 -33.89 6.69
C ALA A 159 -22.29 -33.87 7.23
N ARG A 160 -22.96 -32.76 6.98
CA ARG A 160 -24.39 -32.75 6.71
C ARG A 160 -24.61 -32.27 5.28
N THR A 161 -25.42 -33.01 4.53
CA THR A 161 -25.81 -32.83 3.14
C THR A 161 -26.21 -31.40 2.79
N PRO A 162 -25.71 -30.79 1.68
CA PRO A 162 -26.03 -29.41 1.34
C PRO A 162 -27.43 -29.28 0.77
N ALA A 163 -28.21 -28.37 1.36
CA ALA A 163 -29.34 -27.76 0.68
C ALA A 163 -28.83 -26.77 -0.39
N PRO A 164 -29.53 -26.62 -1.52
CA PRO A 164 -29.03 -25.81 -2.64
C PRO A 164 -28.87 -24.32 -2.25
N PRO A 165 -27.84 -23.64 -2.79
CA PRO A 165 -27.60 -22.24 -2.47
C PRO A 165 -28.73 -21.38 -3.03
N VAL A 166 -29.38 -20.65 -2.14
CA VAL A 166 -30.29 -19.56 -2.54
C VAL A 166 -29.41 -18.45 -3.16
N ALA A 167 -29.52 -18.30 -4.45
CA ALA A 167 -28.87 -17.23 -5.20
C ALA A 167 -29.40 -15.89 -4.68
N VAL A 168 -28.55 -15.12 -4.00
CA VAL A 168 -28.78 -13.71 -3.74
C VAL A 168 -28.67 -12.99 -5.10
N PRO A 169 -29.68 -12.24 -5.56
CA PRO A 169 -29.61 -11.57 -6.85
C PRO A 169 -28.42 -10.62 -6.85
N ALA A 170 -27.51 -10.76 -7.81
CA ALA A 170 -26.49 -9.77 -8.09
C ALA A 170 -27.18 -8.44 -8.38
N ALA A 171 -27.10 -7.51 -7.41
CA ALA A 171 -27.53 -6.14 -7.64
C ALA A 171 -26.77 -5.64 -8.88
N VAL A 172 -27.50 -5.23 -9.92
CA VAL A 172 -26.93 -4.69 -11.16
C VAL A 172 -26.13 -3.45 -10.79
N ARG A 173 -24.82 -3.61 -10.66
CA ARG A 173 -23.89 -2.51 -10.38
C ARG A 173 -23.84 -1.65 -11.64
N LYS A 174 -24.38 -0.43 -11.58
CA LYS A 174 -24.21 0.54 -12.68
C LYS A 174 -23.00 1.40 -12.37
N PRO A 175 -21.98 1.43 -13.26
CA PRO A 175 -20.87 2.36 -13.14
C PRO A 175 -21.40 3.80 -13.09
N PRO A 176 -20.82 4.68 -12.22
CA PRO A 176 -21.30 6.04 -12.11
C PRO A 176 -21.06 6.81 -13.41
N GLN A 177 -22.04 7.66 -13.83
CA GLN A 177 -21.94 8.47 -15.05
C GLN A 177 -20.67 9.32 -15.06
N VAL A 178 -20.25 9.80 -13.89
CA VAL A 178 -19.02 10.58 -13.71
C VAL A 178 -17.77 9.85 -14.23
N LEU A 179 -17.73 8.52 -14.25
CA LEU A 179 -16.64 7.75 -14.84
C LEU A 179 -16.55 7.98 -16.37
N ILE A 180 -17.69 7.97 -17.04
CA ILE A 180 -17.79 8.21 -18.48
C ILE A 180 -17.39 9.64 -18.81
N ASP A 181 -17.89 10.60 -18.05
CA ASP A 181 -17.60 12.03 -18.21
C ASP A 181 -16.11 12.35 -17.98
N ALA A 182 -15.48 11.69 -16.99
CA ALA A 182 -14.07 11.82 -16.73
C ALA A 182 -13.20 11.28 -17.88
N VAL A 183 -13.57 10.11 -18.43
CA VAL A 183 -12.88 9.56 -19.61
C VAL A 183 -13.07 10.46 -20.81
N ALA A 184 -14.27 11.04 -21.02
CA ALA A 184 -14.54 11.98 -22.10
C ALA A 184 -13.66 13.24 -22.03
N ALA A 185 -13.57 13.83 -20.82
CA ALA A 185 -12.77 15.02 -20.59
C ALA A 185 -11.28 14.78 -20.87
N LEU A 186 -10.73 13.67 -20.37
CA LEU A 186 -9.32 13.33 -20.54
C LEU A 186 -9.01 12.87 -21.98
N ALA A 187 -9.93 12.16 -22.62
CA ALA A 187 -9.76 11.69 -24.00
C ALA A 187 -9.74 12.85 -25.02
N ALA A 188 -10.39 13.97 -24.70
CA ALA A 188 -10.36 15.18 -25.55
C ALA A 188 -8.96 15.81 -25.64
N GLU A 189 -8.14 15.63 -24.60
CA GLU A 189 -6.77 16.13 -24.54
C GLU A 189 -5.73 15.09 -25.00
N ALA A 190 -6.14 13.83 -25.18
CA ALA A 190 -5.24 12.75 -25.57
C ALA A 190 -5.15 12.58 -27.09
N PRO A 191 -3.94 12.52 -27.71
CA PRO A 191 -3.75 12.50 -29.16
C PRO A 191 -4.50 11.39 -29.91
N ASN A 192 -4.75 10.26 -29.23
CA ASN A 192 -5.41 9.07 -29.82
C ASN A 192 -6.71 8.70 -29.10
N GLY A 193 -7.26 9.57 -28.24
CA GLY A 193 -8.45 9.30 -27.43
C GLY A 193 -8.26 8.19 -26.39
N TRP A 194 -7.03 7.73 -26.15
CA TRP A 194 -6.68 6.76 -25.11
C TRP A 194 -6.15 7.46 -23.86
N VAL A 195 -6.72 7.15 -22.72
CA VAL A 195 -6.37 7.70 -21.42
C VAL A 195 -5.67 6.63 -20.58
N HIS A 196 -4.57 6.98 -19.94
CA HIS A 196 -3.90 6.09 -18.98
C HIS A 196 -4.79 5.85 -17.76
N LEU A 197 -4.89 4.59 -17.34
CA LEU A 197 -5.72 4.21 -16.18
C LEU A 197 -5.28 4.90 -14.87
N SER A 198 -3.98 5.15 -14.72
CA SER A 198 -3.43 5.90 -13.59
C SER A 198 -3.90 7.35 -13.58
N VAL A 199 -3.83 8.03 -14.73
CA VAL A 199 -4.28 9.42 -14.90
C VAL A 199 -5.78 9.54 -14.65
N LEU A 200 -6.57 8.59 -15.14
CA LEU A 200 -8.00 8.55 -14.86
C LEU A 200 -8.27 8.35 -13.37
N GLY A 201 -7.53 7.47 -12.70
CA GLY A 201 -7.64 7.22 -11.27
C GLY A 201 -7.34 8.47 -10.44
N GLU A 202 -6.26 9.18 -10.76
CA GLU A 202 -5.89 10.45 -10.13
C GLU A 202 -6.96 11.52 -10.35
N TYR A 203 -7.46 11.67 -11.58
CA TYR A 203 -8.50 12.63 -11.92
C TYR A 203 -9.81 12.39 -11.17
N LEU A 204 -10.28 11.12 -11.12
CA LEU A 204 -11.49 10.73 -10.39
C LEU A 204 -11.35 10.99 -8.90
N HIS A 205 -10.19 10.68 -8.33
CA HIS A 205 -9.92 10.92 -6.92
C HIS A 205 -9.82 12.42 -6.58
N ALA A 206 -9.03 13.17 -7.35
CA ALA A 206 -8.77 14.59 -7.08
C ALA A 206 -10.00 15.47 -7.31
N LYS A 207 -10.75 15.23 -8.40
CA LYS A 207 -11.86 16.12 -8.80
C LYS A 207 -13.22 15.67 -8.31
N HIS A 208 -13.44 14.37 -8.18
CA HIS A 208 -14.74 13.81 -7.86
C HIS A 208 -14.77 12.99 -6.55
N ARG A 209 -13.61 12.77 -5.91
CA ARG A 209 -13.44 11.93 -4.69
C ARG A 209 -14.04 10.52 -4.85
N ILE A 210 -14.04 10.00 -6.08
CA ILE A 210 -14.61 8.68 -6.41
C ILE A 210 -13.49 7.64 -6.34
N MET A 211 -13.77 6.57 -5.56
CA MET A 211 -12.95 5.36 -5.53
C MET A 211 -13.80 4.15 -5.94
N ALA A 212 -13.23 3.22 -6.70
CA ALA A 212 -13.93 2.02 -7.18
C ALA A 212 -14.60 1.21 -6.05
N LYS A 213 -13.94 1.12 -4.89
CA LYS A 213 -14.46 0.41 -3.71
C LYS A 213 -15.75 1.00 -3.15
N GLN A 214 -15.94 2.33 -3.23
CA GLN A 214 -17.17 3.00 -2.79
C GLN A 214 -18.39 2.64 -3.64
N HIS A 215 -18.15 2.21 -4.88
CA HIS A 215 -19.17 1.74 -5.83
C HIS A 215 -19.25 0.21 -5.90
N GLY A 216 -18.63 -0.49 -4.94
CA GLY A 216 -18.68 -1.96 -4.84
C GLY A 216 -17.80 -2.71 -5.83
N TYR A 217 -16.81 -2.04 -6.45
CA TYR A 217 -15.85 -2.66 -7.35
C TYR A 217 -14.51 -2.93 -6.68
N ALA A 218 -13.91 -4.08 -6.97
CA ALA A 218 -12.59 -4.45 -6.41
C ALA A 218 -11.46 -3.51 -6.90
N SER A 219 -11.59 -2.95 -8.12
CA SER A 219 -10.62 -2.04 -8.73
C SER A 219 -11.27 -1.14 -9.78
N LEU A 220 -10.58 -0.03 -10.14
CA LEU A 220 -11.00 0.85 -11.24
C LEU A 220 -11.10 0.09 -12.57
N GLY A 221 -10.17 -0.84 -12.83
CA GLY A 221 -10.21 -1.70 -14.03
C GLY A 221 -11.50 -2.51 -14.11
N LYS A 222 -11.93 -3.13 -12.99
CA LYS A 222 -13.21 -3.87 -12.92
C LYS A 222 -14.43 -2.98 -13.16
N MET A 223 -14.40 -1.75 -12.60
CA MET A 223 -15.47 -0.78 -12.80
C MET A 223 -15.57 -0.33 -14.25
N ILE A 224 -14.45 -0.23 -14.98
CA ILE A 224 -14.40 0.08 -16.40
C ILE A 224 -14.88 -1.10 -17.24
N ASP A 225 -14.47 -2.33 -16.92
CA ASP A 225 -14.85 -3.55 -17.63
C ASP A 225 -16.38 -3.78 -17.60
N ASP A 226 -17.05 -3.35 -16.51
CA ASP A 226 -18.51 -3.42 -16.35
C ASP A 226 -19.24 -2.23 -17.02
N CYS A 227 -18.52 -1.28 -17.65
CA CYS A 227 -19.09 -0.11 -18.32
C CYS A 227 -19.13 -0.31 -19.85
N PRO A 228 -20.32 -0.51 -20.46
CA PRO A 228 -20.43 -0.76 -21.91
C PRO A 228 -19.95 0.38 -22.80
N ALA A 229 -19.88 1.61 -22.25
CA ALA A 229 -19.41 2.80 -22.97
C ALA A 229 -17.89 2.96 -22.95
N LEU A 230 -17.16 2.08 -22.27
CA LEU A 230 -15.71 2.16 -22.12
C LEU A 230 -15.05 0.89 -22.64
N GLN A 231 -13.87 1.05 -23.23
CA GLN A 231 -13.00 -0.05 -23.64
C GLN A 231 -11.66 0.09 -22.96
N ARG A 232 -11.21 -0.98 -22.30
CA ARG A 232 -9.87 -1.07 -21.71
C ARG A 232 -8.96 -1.92 -22.58
N GLN A 233 -7.70 -1.51 -22.69
CA GLN A 233 -6.63 -2.26 -23.35
C GLN A 233 -5.37 -2.19 -22.50
N THR A 234 -4.59 -3.26 -22.49
CA THR A 234 -3.26 -3.27 -21.84
C THR A 234 -2.21 -3.45 -22.93
N THR A 235 -1.29 -2.49 -23.02
CA THR A 235 -0.18 -2.52 -23.99
C THR A 235 1.12 -2.28 -23.23
N ASN A 236 2.09 -3.17 -23.38
CA ASN A 236 3.40 -3.09 -22.72
C ASN A 236 3.30 -2.88 -21.18
N GLY A 237 2.38 -3.59 -20.50
CA GLY A 237 2.16 -3.45 -19.06
C GLY A 237 1.39 -2.20 -18.62
N THR A 238 1.04 -1.31 -19.57
CA THR A 238 0.28 -0.09 -19.30
C THR A 238 -1.19 -0.28 -19.65
N ALA A 239 -2.09 -0.04 -18.71
CA ALA A 239 -3.53 -0.10 -18.93
C ALA A 239 -4.05 1.25 -19.45
N LEU A 240 -4.77 1.20 -20.57
CA LEU A 240 -5.37 2.34 -21.25
C LEU A 240 -6.88 2.15 -21.33
N VAL A 241 -7.63 3.25 -21.34
CA VAL A 241 -9.10 3.27 -21.47
C VAL A 241 -9.54 4.32 -22.50
N ARG A 242 -10.61 4.04 -23.23
CA ARG A 242 -11.24 4.99 -24.17
C ARG A 242 -12.75 4.85 -24.16
N LEU A 243 -13.42 5.88 -24.70
CA LEU A 243 -14.85 5.82 -25.03
C LEU A 243 -15.12 5.00 -26.28
N VAL A 244 -16.19 4.21 -26.25
CA VAL A 244 -16.72 3.49 -27.39
C VAL A 244 -18.21 3.79 -27.55
N ASN A 245 -18.68 3.79 -28.81
CA ASN A 245 -20.10 3.88 -29.10
C ASN A 245 -20.78 2.50 -28.98
N ALA A 246 -22.10 2.46 -29.11
CA ALA A 246 -22.89 1.23 -28.98
C ALA A 246 -22.48 0.10 -29.96
N SER A 247 -21.71 0.40 -31.00
CA SER A 247 -21.13 -0.57 -31.96
C SER A 247 -19.68 -0.93 -31.68
N GLY A 248 -19.11 -0.56 -30.50
CA GLY A 248 -17.74 -0.87 -30.10
C GLY A 248 -16.64 -0.09 -30.86
N LYS A 249 -17.03 0.88 -31.72
CA LYS A 249 -16.08 1.75 -32.40
C LYS A 249 -15.70 2.96 -31.55
N PRO A 250 -14.51 3.57 -31.76
CA PRO A 250 -14.13 4.79 -31.05
C PRO A 250 -15.22 5.86 -31.21
N ALA A 251 -15.64 6.45 -30.08
CA ALA A 251 -16.52 7.61 -30.11
C ALA A 251 -15.72 8.84 -30.56
N ASN A 252 -16.14 9.54 -31.63
CA ASN A 252 -15.55 10.82 -32.02
C ASN A 252 -15.89 11.85 -30.93
N VAL A 253 -14.89 12.32 -30.20
CA VAL A 253 -15.02 13.43 -29.25
C VAL A 253 -15.08 14.72 -30.10
N THR A 254 -16.29 15.14 -30.44
CA THR A 254 -16.49 16.48 -31.05
C THR A 254 -16.17 17.52 -29.97
N THR A 255 -15.17 18.34 -30.24
CA THR A 255 -14.74 19.45 -29.38
C THR A 255 -15.93 20.40 -29.16
N ILE A 256 -16.56 20.36 -27.99
CA ILE A 256 -17.49 21.40 -27.55
C ILE A 256 -16.63 22.63 -27.18
N ARG A 257 -16.54 23.58 -28.09
CA ARG A 257 -15.98 24.92 -27.81
C ARG A 257 -16.80 25.55 -26.68
N PRO A 258 -16.21 26.03 -25.59
CA PRO A 258 -16.95 26.85 -24.65
C PRO A 258 -17.34 28.16 -25.34
N ALA A 259 -18.64 28.48 -25.30
CA ALA A 259 -19.15 29.76 -25.76
C ALA A 259 -18.51 30.89 -24.91
N ALA A 260 -17.91 31.83 -25.63
CA ALA A 260 -17.43 33.09 -25.04
C ALA A 260 -18.62 33.86 -24.46
N LYS A 261 -18.52 34.27 -23.23
CA LYS A 261 -19.02 35.53 -22.66
C LYS A 261 -18.14 35.93 -21.49
#